data_dba9a106da88cbb7d3952e7bf399b425
#
_entry.id   dba9a106da88cbb7d3952e7bf399b425
#
_cell.length_a   1.000
_cell.length_b   1.000
_cell.length_c   1.000
_cell.angle_alpha   90.00
_cell.angle_beta   90.00
_cell.angle_gamma   90.00
#
_symmetry.space_group_name_H-M   'P 1'
#
loop_
_entity.id
_entity.type
_entity.pdbx_description
1 polymer ?
#
loop_
_entity_poly.entity_id
_entity_poly.type
_entity_poly.pdbx_seq_one_letter_code
_entity_poly.pdbx_strand_id
1 'polypeptide(L)'
;MPNSLSITDNRTGARYELPITDGTIKALDLRQIKADDRDFGVMAYDPGYLNTASTRSSVTYIDGDEGILRYRGYPIEQLAEHSTYLEVCYLLLHGDLPTKDQLETWVHDVTYHTFLHENMRRRFMDGFHHDAHPMGMMVSALAALSTFYPEAKNIEDPQNRNIQINRLISKTPTIAAMAYRASIGMPFVYPDNSLNYTENFLSMMWRVAEPHYEPHPV
;
A
#
# COMPACT_ATOMS: atom_id res chain seq x y z
N MET A 1 -31.27 -2.37 -25.59
CA MET A 1 -30.56 -3.50 -26.19
C MET A 1 -29.83 -4.22 -25.06
N PRO A 2 -29.69 -5.54 -25.07
CA PRO A 2 -28.88 -6.19 -24.03
C PRO A 2 -27.44 -5.69 -24.15
N ASN A 3 -26.82 -5.40 -22.99
CA ASN A 3 -25.42 -4.98 -22.94
C ASN A 3 -24.54 -6.23 -22.98
N SER A 4 -24.33 -6.78 -24.18
CA SER A 4 -23.63 -8.04 -24.39
C SER A 4 -22.79 -8.02 -25.67
N LEU A 5 -21.84 -8.93 -25.73
CA LEU A 5 -21.00 -9.21 -26.90
C LEU A 5 -21.35 -10.60 -27.44
N SER A 6 -21.72 -10.70 -28.73
CA SER A 6 -21.91 -11.97 -29.39
C SER A 6 -20.62 -12.42 -30.07
N ILE A 7 -20.19 -13.65 -29.78
CA ILE A 7 -19.00 -14.26 -30.37
C ILE A 7 -19.41 -15.54 -31.13
N THR A 8 -18.94 -15.69 -32.38
CA THR A 8 -19.06 -16.92 -33.12
C THR A 8 -17.72 -17.63 -33.19
N ASP A 9 -17.64 -18.87 -32.71
CA ASP A 9 -16.45 -19.70 -32.86
C ASP A 9 -16.44 -20.35 -34.25
N ASN A 10 -15.59 -19.89 -35.14
CA ASN A 10 -15.50 -20.40 -36.52
C ASN A 10 -14.98 -21.82 -36.58
N ARG A 11 -14.42 -22.39 -35.51
CA ARG A 11 -13.98 -23.81 -35.47
C ARG A 11 -15.17 -24.76 -35.38
N THR A 12 -16.23 -24.34 -34.68
CA THR A 12 -17.40 -25.16 -34.38
C THR A 12 -18.69 -24.63 -34.98
N GLY A 13 -18.71 -23.33 -35.36
CA GLY A 13 -19.94 -22.62 -35.75
C GLY A 13 -20.83 -22.22 -34.56
N ALA A 14 -20.43 -22.53 -33.32
CA ALA A 14 -21.20 -22.20 -32.13
C ALA A 14 -21.19 -20.70 -31.83
N ARG A 15 -22.30 -20.22 -31.30
CA ARG A 15 -22.48 -18.80 -30.94
C ARG A 15 -22.65 -18.65 -29.44
N TYR A 16 -21.96 -17.63 -28.86
CA TYR A 16 -21.91 -17.35 -27.45
C TYR A 16 -22.30 -15.90 -27.21
N GLU A 17 -22.97 -15.64 -26.08
CA GLU A 17 -23.26 -14.28 -25.59
C GLU A 17 -22.50 -14.02 -24.30
N LEU A 18 -21.70 -12.94 -24.28
CA LEU A 18 -20.93 -12.52 -23.12
C LEU A 18 -21.52 -11.22 -22.57
N PRO A 19 -21.91 -11.17 -21.30
CA PRO A 19 -22.42 -9.93 -20.70
C PRO A 19 -21.30 -8.90 -20.56
N ILE A 20 -21.61 -7.64 -20.88
CA ILE A 20 -20.75 -6.48 -20.63
C ILE A 20 -21.20 -5.83 -19.35
N THR A 21 -20.28 -5.68 -18.38
CA THR A 21 -20.52 -5.02 -17.10
C THR A 21 -19.44 -3.97 -16.89
N ASP A 22 -19.81 -2.72 -16.67
CA ASP A 22 -18.89 -1.58 -16.49
C ASP A 22 -17.83 -1.50 -17.61
N GLY A 23 -18.24 -1.69 -18.87
CA GLY A 23 -17.33 -1.66 -20.03
C GLY A 23 -16.38 -2.86 -20.13
N THR A 24 -16.55 -3.89 -19.30
CA THR A 24 -15.69 -5.08 -19.26
C THR A 24 -16.47 -6.36 -19.49
N ILE A 25 -15.78 -7.41 -19.94
CA ILE A 25 -16.25 -8.82 -19.96
C ILE A 25 -15.46 -9.62 -18.92
N LYS A 26 -16.08 -10.61 -18.30
CA LYS A 26 -15.35 -11.53 -17.43
C LYS A 26 -14.48 -12.46 -18.26
N ALA A 27 -13.17 -12.47 -18.02
CA ALA A 27 -12.25 -13.35 -18.76
C ALA A 27 -12.62 -14.84 -18.65
N LEU A 28 -13.19 -15.27 -17.50
CA LEU A 28 -13.66 -16.63 -17.30
C LEU A 28 -14.83 -17.01 -18.22
N ASP A 29 -15.63 -16.07 -18.70
CA ASP A 29 -16.74 -16.35 -19.60
C ASP A 29 -16.24 -16.79 -20.98
N LEU A 30 -15.00 -16.47 -21.36
CA LEU A 30 -14.35 -16.98 -22.58
C LEU A 30 -14.09 -18.48 -22.53
N ARG A 31 -13.98 -19.08 -21.34
CA ARG A 31 -13.70 -20.53 -21.18
C ARG A 31 -14.83 -21.44 -21.63
N GLN A 32 -16.04 -20.93 -21.83
CA GLN A 32 -17.14 -21.69 -22.41
C GLN A 32 -16.93 -21.96 -23.90
N ILE A 33 -16.07 -21.18 -24.58
CA ILE A 33 -15.76 -21.31 -26.00
C ILE A 33 -14.75 -22.45 -26.17
N LYS A 34 -15.22 -23.62 -26.63
CA LYS A 34 -14.45 -24.86 -26.75
C LYS A 34 -14.61 -25.45 -28.12
N ALA A 35 -13.55 -26.06 -28.64
CA ALA A 35 -13.61 -26.82 -29.88
C ALA A 35 -14.21 -28.22 -29.67
N ASP A 36 -13.94 -28.84 -28.52
CA ASP A 36 -14.47 -30.14 -28.09
C ASP A 36 -14.49 -30.27 -26.56
N ASP A 37 -14.93 -31.39 -26.00
CA ASP A 37 -15.03 -31.63 -24.56
C ASP A 37 -13.68 -31.69 -23.83
N ARG A 38 -12.58 -31.91 -24.56
CA ARG A 38 -11.21 -31.92 -23.99
C ARG A 38 -10.56 -30.58 -24.04
N ASP A 39 -11.14 -29.60 -24.75
CA ASP A 39 -10.63 -28.25 -24.85
C ASP A 39 -10.83 -27.53 -23.50
N PHE A 40 -9.77 -26.91 -23.01
CA PHE A 40 -9.83 -26.08 -21.81
C PHE A 40 -10.72 -24.84 -21.97
N GLY A 41 -10.89 -24.37 -23.22
CA GLY A 41 -11.59 -23.16 -23.61
C GLY A 41 -10.64 -21.97 -23.83
N VAL A 42 -11.17 -20.95 -24.48
CA VAL A 42 -10.41 -19.77 -24.87
C VAL A 42 -9.98 -18.94 -23.61
N MET A 43 -8.74 -18.50 -23.63
CA MET A 43 -8.15 -17.60 -22.62
C MET A 43 -7.77 -16.27 -23.25
N ALA A 44 -7.84 -15.20 -22.47
CA ALA A 44 -7.24 -13.92 -22.85
C ALA A 44 -5.71 -13.99 -22.70
N TYR A 45 -4.98 -13.48 -23.69
CA TYR A 45 -3.53 -13.32 -23.64
C TYR A 45 -3.20 -11.82 -23.63
N ASP A 46 -2.81 -11.30 -22.47
CA ASP A 46 -2.48 -9.89 -22.27
C ASP A 46 -1.29 -9.76 -21.29
N PRO A 47 -0.06 -10.08 -21.76
CA PRO A 47 1.12 -10.13 -20.87
C PRO A 47 1.52 -8.77 -20.31
N GLY A 48 1.10 -7.69 -20.94
CA GLY A 48 1.39 -6.32 -20.52
C GLY A 48 0.28 -5.67 -19.70
N TYR A 49 -0.82 -6.37 -19.45
CA TYR A 49 -2.03 -5.81 -18.80
C TYR A 49 -2.55 -4.52 -19.46
N LEU A 50 -2.35 -4.39 -20.78
CA LEU A 50 -2.71 -3.18 -21.54
C LEU A 50 -4.21 -3.03 -21.75
N ASN A 51 -4.96 -4.14 -21.69
CA ASN A 51 -6.40 -4.17 -21.86
C ASN A 51 -7.08 -5.11 -20.85
N THR A 52 -6.56 -5.16 -19.64
CA THR A 52 -7.07 -6.04 -18.57
C THR A 52 -7.38 -5.24 -17.30
N ALA A 53 -8.66 -5.21 -16.93
CA ALA A 53 -9.10 -4.73 -15.63
C ALA A 53 -8.95 -5.87 -14.60
N SER A 54 -7.90 -5.83 -13.77
CA SER A 54 -7.58 -6.89 -12.81
C SER A 54 -8.38 -6.83 -11.52
N THR A 55 -8.91 -5.65 -11.15
CA THR A 55 -9.65 -5.45 -9.90
C THR A 55 -10.63 -4.29 -10.01
N ARG A 56 -11.62 -4.30 -9.12
CA ARG A 56 -12.48 -3.14 -8.85
C ARG A 56 -12.03 -2.49 -7.54
N SER A 57 -11.94 -1.18 -7.53
CA SER A 57 -11.59 -0.41 -6.35
C SER A 57 -12.51 0.79 -6.19
N SER A 58 -12.89 1.08 -4.94
CA SER A 58 -13.56 2.33 -4.54
C SER A 58 -12.60 3.28 -3.81
N VAL A 59 -11.30 2.96 -3.79
CA VAL A 59 -10.29 3.70 -3.02
C VAL A 59 -9.89 4.98 -3.75
N THR A 60 -9.58 4.85 -5.04
CA THR A 60 -9.02 5.95 -5.83
C THR A 60 -9.74 6.07 -7.17
N TYR A 61 -10.04 7.29 -7.57
CA TYR A 61 -10.44 7.65 -8.93
C TYR A 61 -9.40 8.57 -9.54
N ILE A 62 -8.93 8.23 -10.73
CA ILE A 62 -7.95 9.00 -11.48
C ILE A 62 -8.48 9.22 -12.90
N ASP A 63 -8.49 10.48 -13.34
CA ASP A 63 -8.67 10.87 -14.73
C ASP A 63 -7.48 11.74 -15.12
N GLY A 64 -6.55 11.13 -15.88
CA GLY A 64 -5.31 11.80 -16.26
C GLY A 64 -5.51 12.87 -17.34
N ASP A 65 -6.55 12.73 -18.16
CA ASP A 65 -6.84 13.68 -19.24
C ASP A 65 -7.44 14.97 -18.68
N GLU A 66 -8.33 14.84 -17.69
CA GLU A 66 -8.97 15.97 -17.00
C GLU A 66 -8.17 16.43 -15.77
N GLY A 67 -7.10 15.74 -15.38
CA GLY A 67 -6.28 16.08 -14.21
C GLY A 67 -7.01 15.88 -12.88
N ILE A 68 -7.92 14.91 -12.80
CA ILE A 68 -8.74 14.66 -11.60
C ILE A 68 -8.17 13.49 -10.81
N LEU A 69 -7.93 13.71 -9.50
CA LEU A 69 -7.61 12.67 -8.53
C LEU A 69 -8.54 12.77 -7.33
N ARG A 70 -9.13 11.64 -6.94
CA ARG A 70 -9.98 11.55 -5.74
C ARG A 70 -9.61 10.32 -4.92
N TYR A 71 -9.57 10.49 -3.59
CA TYR A 71 -9.46 9.40 -2.63
C TYR A 71 -10.78 9.22 -1.90
N ARG A 72 -11.40 8.05 -2.02
CA ARG A 72 -12.73 7.75 -1.44
C ARG A 72 -13.80 8.80 -1.80
N GLY A 73 -13.67 9.47 -2.95
CA GLY A 73 -14.55 10.52 -3.41
C GLY A 73 -14.12 11.94 -3.04
N TYR A 74 -13.19 12.11 -2.10
CA TYR A 74 -12.65 13.42 -1.72
C TYR A 74 -11.63 13.91 -2.76
N PRO A 75 -11.74 15.14 -3.28
CA PRO A 75 -10.76 15.73 -4.17
C PRO A 75 -9.40 15.84 -3.50
N ILE A 76 -8.32 15.55 -4.26
CA ILE A 76 -6.95 15.58 -3.70
C ILE A 76 -6.54 16.96 -3.21
N GLU A 77 -7.03 18.03 -3.85
CA GLU A 77 -6.74 19.41 -3.48
C GLU A 77 -7.22 19.71 -2.05
N GLN A 78 -8.43 19.24 -1.71
CA GLN A 78 -8.97 19.43 -0.37
C GLN A 78 -8.20 18.65 0.68
N LEU A 79 -7.81 17.41 0.35
CA LEU A 79 -7.03 16.58 1.27
C LEU A 79 -5.62 17.15 1.48
N ALA A 80 -4.99 17.69 0.44
CA ALA A 80 -3.67 18.28 0.51
C ALA A 80 -3.62 19.56 1.37
N GLU A 81 -4.69 20.36 1.30
CA GLU A 81 -4.76 21.63 2.04
C GLU A 81 -5.23 21.48 3.49
N HIS A 82 -6.13 20.49 3.76
CA HIS A 82 -6.87 20.46 5.01
C HIS A 82 -6.72 19.18 5.82
N SER A 83 -5.94 18.19 5.34
CA SER A 83 -5.75 16.92 6.03
C SER A 83 -4.30 16.62 6.30
N THR A 84 -4.04 15.95 7.42
CA THR A 84 -2.72 15.39 7.73
C THR A 84 -2.53 14.05 7.00
N TYR A 85 -1.27 13.60 6.92
CA TYR A 85 -0.94 12.30 6.35
C TYR A 85 -1.71 11.14 7.02
N LEU A 86 -1.83 11.16 8.35
CA LEU A 86 -2.54 10.10 9.08
C LEU A 86 -4.05 10.14 8.87
N GLU A 87 -4.66 11.31 8.69
CA GLU A 87 -6.09 11.42 8.31
C GLU A 87 -6.34 10.81 6.94
N VAL A 88 -5.46 11.07 5.97
CA VAL A 88 -5.56 10.46 4.64
C VAL A 88 -5.34 8.95 4.69
N CYS A 89 -4.39 8.46 5.50
CA CYS A 89 -4.22 7.02 5.74
C CYS A 89 -5.51 6.39 6.30
N TYR A 90 -6.11 7.03 7.28
CA TYR A 90 -7.38 6.58 7.88
C TYR A 90 -8.49 6.53 6.84
N LEU A 91 -8.66 7.61 6.06
CA LEU A 91 -9.62 7.68 4.96
C LEU A 91 -9.49 6.51 3.97
N LEU A 92 -8.28 6.23 3.52
CA LEU A 92 -8.02 5.15 2.56
C LEU A 92 -8.35 3.77 3.13
N LEU A 93 -8.06 3.54 4.41
CA LEU A 93 -8.30 2.26 5.09
C LEU A 93 -9.77 2.06 5.46
N HIS A 94 -10.42 3.08 6.00
CA HIS A 94 -11.74 2.96 6.60
C HIS A 94 -12.88 3.50 5.71
N GLY A 95 -12.56 4.25 4.66
CA GLY A 95 -13.52 4.69 3.64
C GLY A 95 -14.10 6.08 3.86
N ASP A 96 -13.87 6.69 5.03
CA ASP A 96 -14.27 8.07 5.36
C ASP A 96 -13.24 8.74 6.26
N LEU A 97 -13.28 10.08 6.37
CA LEU A 97 -12.42 10.82 7.28
C LEU A 97 -12.76 10.50 8.75
N PRO A 98 -11.75 10.47 9.64
CA PRO A 98 -11.99 10.15 11.04
C PRO A 98 -12.75 11.28 11.75
N THR A 99 -13.59 10.92 12.71
CA THR A 99 -14.01 11.87 13.75
C THR A 99 -12.83 12.23 14.64
N LYS A 100 -12.97 13.28 15.46
CA LYS A 100 -11.92 13.72 16.37
C LYS A 100 -11.42 12.60 17.29
N ASP A 101 -12.32 11.86 17.92
CA ASP A 101 -11.97 10.76 18.84
C ASP A 101 -11.30 9.59 18.10
N GLN A 102 -11.75 9.29 16.89
CA GLN A 102 -11.14 8.28 16.04
C GLN A 102 -9.72 8.68 15.63
N LEU A 103 -9.52 9.96 15.27
CA LEU A 103 -8.21 10.49 14.92
C LEU A 103 -7.24 10.44 16.11
N GLU A 104 -7.67 10.87 17.29
CA GLU A 104 -6.86 10.82 18.50
C GLU A 104 -6.42 9.40 18.83
N THR A 105 -7.33 8.44 18.77
CA THR A 105 -7.01 7.01 18.98
C THR A 105 -6.05 6.49 17.91
N TRP A 106 -6.29 6.81 16.65
CA TRP A 106 -5.47 6.40 15.52
C TRP A 106 -4.03 6.96 15.61
N VAL A 107 -3.90 8.26 15.88
CA VAL A 107 -2.60 8.92 16.04
C VAL A 107 -1.84 8.32 17.22
N HIS A 108 -2.51 8.09 18.35
CA HIS A 108 -1.91 7.43 19.52
C HIS A 108 -1.37 6.04 19.14
N ASP A 109 -2.18 5.19 18.51
CA ASP A 109 -1.78 3.84 18.15
C ASP A 109 -0.58 3.84 17.20
N VAL A 110 -0.58 4.72 16.19
CA VAL A 110 0.54 4.83 15.26
C VAL A 110 1.81 5.33 15.96
N THR A 111 1.69 6.35 16.81
CA THR A 111 2.83 6.94 17.51
C THR A 111 3.51 5.95 18.45
N TYR A 112 2.74 5.13 19.16
CA TYR A 112 3.30 4.18 20.13
C TYR A 112 3.73 2.82 19.53
N HIS A 113 3.67 2.65 18.21
CA HIS A 113 4.13 1.45 17.52
C HIS A 113 5.38 1.67 16.63
N THR A 114 6.04 2.81 16.71
CA THR A 114 7.16 3.20 15.85
C THR A 114 8.46 2.44 16.09
N PHE A 115 8.70 1.95 17.32
CA PHE A 115 9.91 1.23 17.66
C PHE A 115 10.03 -0.13 16.96
N LEU A 116 11.24 -0.42 16.47
CA LEU A 116 11.63 -1.75 15.99
C LEU A 116 12.19 -2.60 17.13
N HIS A 117 12.08 -3.91 16.99
CA HIS A 117 12.77 -4.82 17.89
C HIS A 117 14.29 -4.62 17.78
N GLU A 118 14.99 -4.50 18.90
CA GLU A 118 16.42 -4.15 18.92
C GLU A 118 17.30 -5.15 18.16
N ASN A 119 16.94 -6.42 18.14
CA ASN A 119 17.64 -7.41 17.33
C ASN A 119 17.49 -7.16 15.82
N MET A 120 16.37 -6.58 15.38
CA MET A 120 16.19 -6.19 13.99
C MET A 120 17.18 -5.08 13.63
N ARG A 121 17.35 -4.08 14.48
CA ARG A 121 18.34 -3.04 14.30
C ARG A 121 19.77 -3.63 14.28
N ARG A 122 20.19 -4.27 15.37
CA ARG A 122 21.59 -4.69 15.56
C ARG A 122 22.02 -5.84 14.69
N ARG A 123 21.16 -6.79 14.38
CA ARG A 123 21.55 -8.02 13.67
C ARG A 123 21.12 -8.03 12.21
N PHE A 124 20.16 -7.22 11.84
CA PHE A 124 19.65 -7.18 10.49
C PHE A 124 20.07 -5.88 9.79
N MET A 125 19.71 -4.71 10.31
CA MET A 125 20.05 -3.44 9.66
C MET A 125 21.53 -3.15 9.63
N ASP A 126 22.28 -3.46 10.70
CA ASP A 126 23.74 -3.30 10.77
C ASP A 126 24.49 -4.32 9.89
N GLY A 127 23.82 -5.38 9.39
CA GLY A 127 24.40 -6.41 8.53
C GLY A 127 24.39 -6.08 7.04
N PHE A 128 23.73 -5.01 6.61
CA PHE A 128 23.76 -4.61 5.21
C PHE A 128 25.13 -4.04 4.81
N HIS A 129 25.51 -4.25 3.55
CA HIS A 129 26.72 -3.67 3.01
C HIS A 129 26.59 -2.13 2.98
N HIS A 130 27.71 -1.43 3.18
CA HIS A 130 27.72 0.05 3.29
C HIS A 130 27.24 0.78 2.04
N ASP A 131 27.31 0.17 0.86
CA ASP A 131 26.84 0.70 -0.41
C ASP A 131 25.50 0.09 -0.88
N ALA A 132 24.81 -0.66 0.01
CA ALA A 132 23.54 -1.25 -0.32
C ALA A 132 22.50 -0.15 -0.63
N HIS A 133 21.71 -0.37 -1.68
CA HIS A 133 20.65 0.58 -2.06
C HIS A 133 19.59 0.66 -0.97
N PRO A 134 19.19 1.85 -0.46
CA PRO A 134 18.23 2.00 0.64
C PRO A 134 16.90 1.28 0.40
N MET A 135 16.40 1.24 -0.84
CA MET A 135 15.18 0.49 -1.15
C MET A 135 15.35 -1.02 -0.98
N GLY A 136 16.51 -1.58 -1.31
CA GLY A 136 16.83 -2.99 -1.04
C GLY A 136 16.83 -3.30 0.45
N MET A 137 17.42 -2.43 1.25
CA MET A 137 17.37 -2.52 2.71
C MET A 137 15.94 -2.45 3.23
N MET A 138 15.16 -1.49 2.75
CA MET A 138 13.77 -1.28 3.17
C MET A 138 12.89 -2.49 2.85
N VAL A 139 12.94 -3.01 1.62
CA VAL A 139 12.16 -4.20 1.22
C VAL A 139 12.55 -5.41 2.09
N SER A 140 13.85 -5.64 2.29
CA SER A 140 14.35 -6.74 3.11
C SER A 140 13.92 -6.60 4.57
N ALA A 141 14.00 -5.39 5.13
CA ALA A 141 13.63 -5.12 6.51
C ALA A 141 12.12 -5.30 6.75
N LEU A 142 11.27 -4.80 5.84
CA LEU A 142 9.82 -4.99 5.93
C LEU A 142 9.44 -6.48 5.83
N ALA A 143 10.09 -7.24 4.96
CA ALA A 143 9.88 -8.69 4.89
C ALA A 143 10.33 -9.40 6.19
N ALA A 144 11.50 -9.04 6.73
CA ALA A 144 12.02 -9.59 7.97
C ALA A 144 11.14 -9.25 9.19
N LEU A 145 10.41 -8.12 9.15
CA LEU A 145 9.53 -7.68 10.25
C LEU A 145 8.51 -8.75 10.62
N SER A 146 8.01 -9.53 9.65
CA SER A 146 7.07 -10.62 9.88
C SER A 146 7.61 -11.72 10.79
N THR A 147 8.93 -11.88 10.88
CA THR A 147 9.56 -12.90 11.76
C THR A 147 9.58 -12.49 13.23
N PHE A 148 9.38 -11.19 13.52
CA PHE A 148 9.32 -10.65 14.88
C PHE A 148 7.89 -10.64 15.44
N TYR A 149 6.89 -10.93 14.62
CA TYR A 149 5.48 -10.95 14.96
C TYR A 149 4.86 -12.27 14.44
N PRO A 150 4.95 -13.37 15.18
CA PRO A 150 4.46 -14.68 14.73
C PRO A 150 2.98 -14.68 14.31
N GLU A 151 2.18 -13.86 14.98
CA GLU A 151 0.76 -13.65 14.69
C GLU A 151 0.50 -12.96 13.34
N ALA A 152 1.49 -12.30 12.74
CA ALA A 152 1.34 -11.57 11.47
C ALA A 152 0.86 -12.46 10.30
N LYS A 153 0.99 -13.79 10.43
CA LYS A 153 0.52 -14.75 9.42
C LYS A 153 -1.01 -14.93 9.41
N ASN A 154 -1.68 -14.63 10.51
CA ASN A 154 -3.14 -14.74 10.62
C ASN A 154 -3.84 -13.47 10.12
N ILE A 155 -3.83 -13.26 8.80
CA ILE A 155 -4.43 -12.09 8.14
C ILE A 155 -5.96 -12.21 7.99
N GLU A 156 -6.53 -13.37 8.23
CA GLU A 156 -7.96 -13.61 8.11
C GLU A 156 -8.73 -13.02 9.31
N ASP A 157 -8.10 -12.96 10.48
CA ASP A 157 -8.64 -12.26 11.63
C ASP A 157 -8.60 -10.73 11.41
N PRO A 158 -9.77 -10.05 11.37
CA PRO A 158 -9.83 -8.61 11.11
C PRO A 158 -9.11 -7.78 12.17
N GLN A 159 -9.12 -8.20 13.44
CA GLN A 159 -8.46 -7.46 14.52
C GLN A 159 -6.94 -7.56 14.36
N ASN A 160 -6.42 -8.77 14.14
CA ASN A 160 -5.01 -8.97 13.89
C ASN A 160 -4.56 -8.22 12.62
N ARG A 161 -5.33 -8.28 11.54
CA ARG A 161 -5.03 -7.54 10.29
C ARG A 161 -4.89 -6.05 10.55
N ASN A 162 -5.78 -5.43 11.32
CA ASN A 162 -5.69 -4.01 11.66
C ASN A 162 -4.44 -3.70 12.49
N ILE A 163 -4.08 -4.55 13.45
CA ILE A 163 -2.83 -4.41 14.23
C ILE A 163 -1.61 -4.44 13.30
N GLN A 164 -1.58 -5.37 12.34
CA GLN A 164 -0.45 -5.47 11.39
C GLN A 164 -0.38 -4.25 10.45
N ILE A 165 -1.52 -3.73 10.00
CA ILE A 165 -1.57 -2.49 9.20
C ILE A 165 -1.00 -1.32 10.00
N ASN A 166 -1.44 -1.13 11.25
CA ASN A 166 -0.93 -0.07 12.12
C ASN A 166 0.58 -0.20 12.35
N ARG A 167 1.07 -1.42 12.59
CA ARG A 167 2.51 -1.70 12.73
C ARG A 167 3.30 -1.35 11.48
N LEU A 168 2.79 -1.68 10.29
CA LEU A 168 3.46 -1.34 9.04
C LEU A 168 3.53 0.17 8.83
N ILE A 169 2.42 0.88 9.01
CA ILE A 169 2.38 2.34 8.88
C ILE A 169 3.34 2.98 9.88
N SER A 170 3.31 2.56 11.15
CA SER A 170 4.12 3.14 12.21
C SER A 170 5.62 2.90 12.04
N LYS A 171 6.02 1.70 11.58
CA LYS A 171 7.43 1.26 11.53
C LYS A 171 8.13 1.60 10.21
N THR A 172 7.37 1.82 9.15
CA THR A 172 7.95 2.12 7.83
C THR A 172 8.84 3.36 7.84
N PRO A 173 8.46 4.51 8.45
CA PRO A 173 9.35 5.67 8.56
C PRO A 173 10.65 5.37 9.32
N THR A 174 10.57 4.60 10.40
CA THR A 174 11.74 4.20 11.18
C THR A 174 12.70 3.36 10.34
N ILE A 175 12.18 2.37 9.59
CA ILE A 175 12.98 1.53 8.68
C ILE A 175 13.58 2.37 7.56
N ALA A 176 12.82 3.26 6.96
CA ALA A 176 13.28 4.13 5.87
C ALA A 176 14.41 5.07 6.34
N ALA A 177 14.23 5.69 7.50
CA ALA A 177 15.26 6.55 8.10
C ALA A 177 16.54 5.76 8.44
N MET A 178 16.41 4.57 9.01
CA MET A 178 17.56 3.70 9.28
C MET A 178 18.28 3.29 7.99
N ALA A 179 17.55 2.90 6.95
CA ALA A 179 18.14 2.54 5.66
C ALA A 179 18.92 3.70 5.03
N TYR A 180 18.36 4.91 5.07
CA TYR A 180 19.04 6.11 4.60
C TYR A 180 20.31 6.39 5.41
N ARG A 181 20.21 6.42 6.75
CA ARG A 181 21.36 6.71 7.60
C ARG A 181 22.48 5.67 7.49
N ALA A 182 22.11 4.39 7.32
CA ALA A 182 23.09 3.33 7.02
C ALA A 182 23.84 3.60 5.72
N SER A 183 23.16 4.03 4.66
CA SER A 183 23.76 4.31 3.36
C SER A 183 24.75 5.48 3.35
N ILE A 184 24.62 6.40 4.30
CA ILE A 184 25.53 7.55 4.47
C ILE A 184 26.49 7.42 5.65
N GLY A 185 26.49 6.25 6.32
CA GLY A 185 27.39 5.97 7.46
C GLY A 185 27.10 6.74 8.74
N MET A 186 25.84 7.19 8.92
CA MET A 186 25.42 7.95 10.11
C MET A 186 24.75 7.03 11.15
N PRO A 187 24.92 7.32 12.46
CA PRO A 187 24.27 6.55 13.52
C PRO A 187 22.74 6.67 13.43
N PHE A 188 22.03 5.61 13.81
CA PHE A 188 20.57 5.61 13.83
C PHE A 188 20.04 6.54 14.92
N VAL A 189 18.94 7.22 14.61
CA VAL A 189 18.14 8.02 15.54
C VAL A 189 16.85 7.27 15.82
N TYR A 190 16.52 7.14 17.10
CA TYR A 190 15.27 6.53 17.53
C TYR A 190 14.09 7.48 17.37
N PRO A 191 12.87 6.94 17.18
CA PRO A 191 11.65 7.74 17.18
C PRO A 191 11.47 8.53 18.49
N ASP A 192 10.85 9.69 18.37
CA ASP A 192 10.51 10.57 19.48
C ASP A 192 8.99 10.79 19.50
N ASN A 193 8.30 10.29 20.52
CA ASN A 193 6.85 10.37 20.64
C ASN A 193 6.31 11.77 20.96
N SER A 194 7.16 12.74 21.22
CA SER A 194 6.77 14.14 21.36
C SER A 194 6.53 14.85 20.03
N LEU A 195 6.98 14.25 18.92
CA LEU A 195 6.85 14.76 17.58
C LEU A 195 5.67 14.09 16.85
N ASN A 196 5.04 14.81 15.93
CA ASN A 196 4.04 14.21 15.05
C ASN A 196 4.70 13.24 14.04
N TYR A 197 3.89 12.55 13.26
CA TYR A 197 4.36 11.49 12.35
C TYR A 197 5.42 11.99 11.35
N THR A 198 5.18 13.14 10.72
CA THR A 198 6.09 13.72 9.72
C THR A 198 7.34 14.29 10.37
N GLU A 199 7.18 15.05 11.44
CA GLU A 199 8.28 15.61 12.22
C GLU A 199 9.20 14.51 12.75
N ASN A 200 8.62 13.42 13.25
CA ASN A 200 9.38 12.28 13.75
C ASN A 200 10.21 11.62 12.64
N PHE A 201 9.62 11.44 11.44
CA PHE A 201 10.37 10.94 10.28
C PHE A 201 11.54 11.86 9.91
N LEU A 202 11.31 13.17 9.81
CA LEU A 202 12.36 14.14 9.52
C LEU A 202 13.44 14.16 10.60
N SER A 203 13.06 14.09 11.88
CA SER A 203 14.01 13.96 12.99
C SER A 203 14.88 12.72 12.86
N MET A 204 14.29 11.56 12.60
CA MET A 204 15.06 10.32 12.40
C MET A 204 16.00 10.40 11.20
N MET A 205 15.63 11.13 10.14
CA MET A 205 16.46 11.32 8.94
C MET A 205 17.64 12.28 9.18
N TRP A 206 17.39 13.43 9.80
CA TRP A 206 18.29 14.58 9.70
C TRP A 206 18.93 15.01 11.03
N ARG A 207 18.36 14.68 12.18
CA ARG A 207 18.91 15.01 13.49
C ARG A 207 20.33 14.46 13.62
N VAL A 208 21.28 15.32 14.08
CA VAL A 208 22.69 14.94 14.26
C VAL A 208 23.03 14.84 15.74
N ALA A 209 23.26 15.96 16.41
CA ALA A 209 23.69 16.01 17.80
C ALA A 209 22.89 17.02 18.63
N GLU A 210 21.98 17.75 18.02
CA GLU A 210 21.11 18.70 18.71
C GLU A 210 20.15 17.97 19.67
N PRO A 211 19.92 18.52 20.87
CA PRO A 211 19.04 17.90 21.87
C PRO A 211 17.57 17.92 21.41
N HIS A 212 17.17 18.95 20.68
CA HIS A 212 15.86 19.08 20.06
C HIS A 212 16.05 19.31 18.57
N TYR A 213 15.27 18.58 17.78
CA TYR A 213 15.20 18.76 16.34
C TYR A 213 13.95 19.57 16.02
N GLU A 214 14.14 20.71 15.39
CA GLU A 214 13.05 21.55 14.88
C GLU A 214 12.96 21.35 13.38
N PRO A 215 11.94 20.61 12.88
CA PRO A 215 11.76 20.42 11.45
C PRO A 215 11.40 21.74 10.78
N HIS A 216 11.96 21.97 9.60
CA HIS A 216 11.60 23.14 8.82
C HIS A 216 10.14 23.05 8.40
N PRO A 217 9.32 24.09 8.54
CA PRO A 217 7.89 24.05 8.28
C PRO A 217 7.52 23.95 6.80
N VAL A 218 8.51 24.06 5.90
CA VAL A 218 8.34 23.94 4.42
C VAL A 218 9.24 22.85 3.88
#